data_cfb5464881b175cd5af4af323c86cc5a
#
_entry.id   cfb5464881b175cd5af4af323c86cc5a
#
_cell.length_a   1.000
_cell.length_b   1.000
_cell.length_c   1.000
_cell.angle_alpha   90.00
_cell.angle_beta   90.00
_cell.angle_gamma   90.00
#
_symmetry.space_group_name_H-M   'P 1'
#
loop_
_entity.id
_entity.type
_entity.pdbx_description
1 polymer ?
#
loop_
_entity_poly.entity_id
_entity_poly.type
_entity_poly.pdbx_seq_one_letter_code
_entity_poly.pdbx_strand_id
1 'polypeptide(L)'
;MEEITLRELVACTGGKLIGPHQDEDTKITGVSSDNRKIREGDVFFAYVGEKTDGHRYVQAALDAGACGCVIAKDPGEYREGKFYLLVQDTIRAVGDLAGYYRSKFDLTVIAVTGSVGKTTTKDMIASVLATRYQVLKTEGNFNNHIGVPRTLLQITGQTEVAVVEMGMNHLGEIDVLSRMANPQIAVITNVGEAHIGNLGSRENIFRAKCEIFHGLAEGGLAVLNGDDDYMPSLSVFHLETKERSPEEEAERDRREEEIAQLIGRESAAKLSRADLVYVGEKEDCLYRAEEIDDGSPDQMSYIAMTPEGTYEVEVPCGGRHMIYPTLASAAVASCFGLSAAEIQEGISAYVPAQMRMETVHTANGNTIYNDTYNANPQSMEAGLLTLSHTKADKRIAVLGDMFELGEQEERLHREIGAFVASLPEIDVLLAVGRASAWMAEEAKKCGMAEVYVCADKDEAKKVLQKFTARNTAFLVKASRGMALEELTEFLQNETQK
;
A
#
# COMPACT_ATOMS: atom_id res chain seq x y z
N MET A 1 5.93 14.82 -17.21
CA MET A 1 7.18 14.10 -17.55
C MET A 1 8.10 15.03 -18.35
N GLU A 2 9.39 14.73 -18.38
CA GLU A 2 10.31 15.36 -19.32
C GLU A 2 10.12 14.80 -20.73
N GLU A 3 10.57 15.56 -21.73
CA GLU A 3 10.37 15.25 -23.14
C GLU A 3 11.07 13.95 -23.55
N ILE A 4 10.37 13.12 -24.33
CA ILE A 4 10.91 11.98 -25.08
C ILE A 4 10.56 12.12 -26.56
N THR A 5 11.22 11.34 -27.42
CA THR A 5 10.92 11.26 -28.84
C THR A 5 10.00 10.08 -29.17
N LEU A 6 9.31 10.14 -30.32
CA LEU A 6 8.54 9.00 -30.84
C LEU A 6 9.45 7.79 -31.08
N ARG A 7 10.70 8.00 -31.50
CA ARG A 7 11.71 6.94 -31.64
C ARG A 7 11.91 6.16 -30.35
N GLU A 8 12.04 6.88 -29.22
CA GLU A 8 12.17 6.24 -27.91
C GLU A 8 10.92 5.46 -27.53
N LEU A 9 9.73 6.01 -27.79
CA LEU A 9 8.46 5.32 -27.53
C LEU A 9 8.33 4.05 -28.37
N VAL A 10 8.68 4.09 -29.66
CA VAL A 10 8.69 2.91 -30.54
C VAL A 10 9.69 1.86 -30.03
N ALA A 11 10.90 2.29 -29.69
CA ALA A 11 11.96 1.39 -29.24
C ALA A 11 11.61 0.67 -27.94
N CYS A 12 11.05 1.37 -26.93
CA CYS A 12 10.76 0.76 -25.64
C CYS A 12 9.50 -0.12 -25.66
N THR A 13 8.52 0.19 -26.51
CA THR A 13 7.26 -0.59 -26.58
C THR A 13 7.29 -1.71 -27.63
N GLY A 14 8.25 -1.67 -28.55
CA GLY A 14 8.27 -2.58 -29.70
C GLY A 14 7.10 -2.41 -30.65
N GLY A 15 6.38 -1.29 -30.57
CA GLY A 15 5.21 -0.98 -31.38
C GLY A 15 5.56 -0.69 -32.85
N LYS A 16 4.56 -0.80 -33.72
CA LYS A 16 4.70 -0.51 -35.15
C LYS A 16 3.99 0.81 -35.47
N LEU A 17 4.72 1.76 -36.05
CA LEU A 17 4.10 2.95 -36.64
C LEU A 17 3.24 2.58 -37.83
N ILE A 18 2.00 3.10 -37.85
CA ILE A 18 1.04 2.96 -38.94
C ILE A 18 0.52 4.34 -39.34
N GLY A 19 -0.04 4.44 -40.55
CA GLY A 19 -0.49 5.72 -41.11
C GLY A 19 0.61 6.56 -41.74
N PRO A 20 0.27 7.79 -42.19
CA PRO A 20 1.17 8.61 -43.02
C PRO A 20 2.25 9.33 -42.21
N HIS A 21 2.01 9.67 -40.94
CA HIS A 21 3.00 10.37 -40.12
C HIS A 21 3.93 9.38 -39.41
N GLN A 22 5.20 9.43 -39.79
CA GLN A 22 6.26 8.54 -39.28
C GLN A 22 7.53 9.29 -38.88
N ASP A 23 7.40 10.57 -38.54
CA ASP A 23 8.54 11.38 -38.05
C ASP A 23 8.86 10.96 -36.61
N GLU A 24 9.90 10.11 -36.50
CA GLU A 24 10.37 9.56 -35.23
C GLU A 24 10.99 10.61 -34.28
N ASP A 25 11.30 11.82 -34.75
CA ASP A 25 11.81 12.92 -33.93
C ASP A 25 10.66 13.75 -33.32
N THR A 26 9.40 13.36 -33.55
CA THR A 26 8.23 13.96 -32.91
C THR A 26 8.37 13.92 -31.39
N LYS A 27 8.22 15.09 -30.76
CA LYS A 27 8.36 15.27 -29.31
C LYS A 27 7.08 14.92 -28.58
N ILE A 28 7.23 14.20 -27.47
CA ILE A 28 6.16 13.78 -26.56
C ILE A 28 6.46 14.34 -25.19
N THR A 29 5.57 15.18 -24.66
CA THR A 29 5.75 15.89 -23.39
C THR A 29 4.89 15.37 -22.26
N GLY A 30 3.96 14.45 -22.56
CA GLY A 30 3.09 13.85 -21.57
C GLY A 30 2.36 12.60 -22.07
N VAL A 31 1.75 11.88 -21.14
CA VAL A 31 0.99 10.65 -21.37
C VAL A 31 -0.39 10.79 -20.74
N SER A 32 -1.45 10.49 -21.48
CA SER A 32 -2.80 10.45 -20.93
C SER A 32 -3.61 9.27 -21.49
N SER A 33 -4.47 8.69 -20.66
CA SER A 33 -5.53 7.75 -21.07
C SER A 33 -6.94 8.37 -20.96
N ASP A 34 -7.03 9.64 -20.51
CA ASP A 34 -8.27 10.39 -20.41
C ASP A 34 -8.25 11.53 -21.43
N ASN A 35 -9.08 11.41 -22.49
CA ASN A 35 -9.14 12.41 -23.56
C ASN A 35 -9.53 13.82 -23.07
N ARG A 36 -10.19 13.94 -21.91
CA ARG A 36 -10.57 15.23 -21.30
C ARG A 36 -9.40 15.96 -20.63
N LYS A 37 -8.29 15.24 -20.37
CA LYS A 37 -7.09 15.75 -19.70
C LYS A 37 -5.90 15.92 -20.63
N ILE A 38 -6.09 15.69 -21.92
CA ILE A 38 -5.06 15.85 -22.94
C ILE A 38 -4.58 17.30 -22.97
N ARG A 39 -3.27 17.46 -23.05
CA ARG A 39 -2.56 18.71 -23.31
C ARG A 39 -1.82 18.61 -24.64
N GLU A 40 -1.48 19.75 -25.23
CA GLU A 40 -0.66 19.77 -26.45
C GLU A 40 0.67 19.06 -26.22
N GLY A 41 1.04 18.15 -27.12
CA GLY A 41 2.27 17.33 -27.01
C GLY A 41 2.08 16.02 -26.23
N ASP A 42 0.91 15.77 -25.62
CA ASP A 42 0.64 14.48 -24.98
C ASP A 42 0.42 13.37 -26.02
N VAL A 43 0.81 12.15 -25.69
CA VAL A 43 0.38 10.94 -26.39
C VAL A 43 -0.80 10.30 -25.66
N PHE A 44 -1.83 9.90 -26.40
CA PHE A 44 -3.00 9.23 -25.85
C PHE A 44 -2.83 7.71 -25.89
N PHE A 45 -2.96 7.03 -24.74
CA PHE A 45 -2.98 5.57 -24.64
C PHE A 45 -4.42 5.06 -24.58
N ALA A 46 -4.85 4.31 -25.60
CA ALA A 46 -6.21 3.76 -25.71
C ALA A 46 -6.33 2.45 -24.90
N TYR A 47 -6.48 2.56 -23.57
CA TYR A 47 -6.64 1.38 -22.71
C TYR A 47 -7.94 0.64 -22.99
N VAL A 48 -7.87 -0.68 -22.95
CA VAL A 48 -9.03 -1.57 -22.96
C VAL A 48 -9.29 -2.05 -21.56
N GLY A 49 -10.34 -1.54 -20.93
CA GLY A 49 -10.79 -1.95 -19.60
C GLY A 49 -12.06 -2.81 -19.68
N GLU A 50 -12.47 -3.39 -18.56
CA GLU A 50 -13.68 -4.24 -18.48
C GLU A 50 -14.97 -3.55 -18.96
N LYS A 51 -15.13 -2.26 -18.69
CA LYS A 51 -16.35 -1.49 -18.97
C LYS A 51 -16.21 -0.54 -20.16
N THR A 52 -14.99 -0.24 -20.60
CA THR A 52 -14.75 0.82 -21.57
C THR A 52 -13.56 0.47 -22.46
N ASP A 53 -13.73 0.63 -23.78
CA ASP A 53 -12.65 0.55 -24.77
C ASP A 53 -12.19 1.97 -25.12
N GLY A 54 -10.94 2.31 -24.74
CA GLY A 54 -10.31 3.61 -24.95
C GLY A 54 -10.17 3.99 -26.42
N HIS A 55 -10.19 3.02 -27.35
CA HIS A 55 -10.11 3.28 -28.79
C HIS A 55 -11.26 4.17 -29.30
N ARG A 56 -12.43 4.17 -28.63
CA ARG A 56 -13.56 5.05 -28.94
C ARG A 56 -13.23 6.55 -28.78
N TYR A 57 -12.20 6.87 -28.00
CA TYR A 57 -11.83 8.24 -27.64
C TYR A 57 -10.61 8.74 -28.40
N VAL A 58 -10.01 7.94 -29.30
CA VAL A 58 -8.82 8.30 -30.07
C VAL A 58 -9.03 9.62 -30.83
N GLN A 59 -10.12 9.75 -31.58
CA GLN A 59 -10.39 10.98 -32.35
C GLN A 59 -10.57 12.19 -31.43
N ALA A 60 -11.32 12.03 -30.32
CA ALA A 60 -11.52 13.10 -29.36
C ALA A 60 -10.20 13.52 -28.67
N ALA A 61 -9.28 12.59 -28.41
CA ALA A 61 -7.98 12.89 -27.85
C ALA A 61 -7.09 13.65 -28.85
N LEU A 62 -7.12 13.26 -30.14
CA LEU A 62 -6.41 13.97 -31.19
C LEU A 62 -6.98 15.39 -31.44
N ASP A 63 -8.30 15.56 -31.33
CA ASP A 63 -8.98 16.85 -31.39
C ASP A 63 -8.61 17.75 -30.22
N ALA A 64 -8.41 17.16 -29.02
CA ALA A 64 -7.99 17.86 -27.82
C ALA A 64 -6.50 18.26 -27.83
N GLY A 65 -5.70 17.86 -28.83
CA GLY A 65 -4.31 18.27 -28.98
C GLY A 65 -3.27 17.17 -28.82
N ALA A 66 -3.66 15.90 -28.65
CA ALA A 66 -2.68 14.81 -28.59
C ALA A 66 -1.81 14.81 -29.86
N CYS A 67 -0.49 14.62 -29.69
CA CYS A 67 0.47 14.52 -30.79
C CYS A 67 0.32 13.19 -31.56
N GLY A 68 -0.22 12.16 -30.92
CA GLY A 68 -0.51 10.86 -31.49
C GLY A 68 -1.18 9.94 -30.48
N CYS A 69 -1.32 8.67 -30.83
CA CYS A 69 -1.92 7.67 -29.96
C CYS A 69 -1.20 6.32 -30.02
N VAL A 70 -1.24 5.61 -28.88
CA VAL A 70 -0.88 4.20 -28.74
C VAL A 70 -2.15 3.37 -28.70
N ILE A 71 -2.27 2.44 -29.63
CA ILE A 71 -3.51 1.69 -29.91
C ILE A 71 -3.21 0.20 -30.07
N ALA A 72 -4.18 -0.67 -29.76
CA ALA A 72 -4.09 -2.11 -29.98
C ALA A 72 -4.89 -2.57 -31.22
N LYS A 73 -5.60 -1.64 -31.87
CA LYS A 73 -6.42 -1.92 -33.07
C LYS A 73 -6.21 -0.81 -34.10
N ASP A 74 -5.98 -1.19 -35.36
CA ASP A 74 -5.88 -0.23 -36.46
C ASP A 74 -7.23 0.48 -36.65
N PRO A 75 -7.29 1.82 -36.59
CA PRO A 75 -8.54 2.58 -36.78
C PRO A 75 -8.99 2.63 -38.24
N GLY A 76 -8.13 2.25 -39.21
CA GLY A 76 -8.41 2.30 -40.66
C GLY A 76 -8.39 3.71 -41.27
N GLU A 77 -8.58 4.74 -40.44
CA GLU A 77 -8.51 6.15 -40.84
C GLU A 77 -7.50 6.90 -40.02
N TYR A 78 -6.68 7.73 -40.67
CA TYR A 78 -5.56 8.43 -40.01
C TYR A 78 -5.70 9.94 -40.21
N ARG A 79 -5.45 10.67 -39.10
CA ARG A 79 -5.42 12.12 -39.11
C ARG A 79 -4.07 12.62 -39.56
N GLU A 80 -4.03 13.58 -40.47
CA GLU A 80 -2.79 14.20 -40.95
C GLU A 80 -2.01 14.85 -39.79
N GLY A 81 -0.69 14.67 -39.78
CA GLY A 81 0.21 15.23 -38.75
C GLY A 81 0.15 14.52 -37.41
N LYS A 82 -0.59 13.41 -37.26
CA LYS A 82 -0.67 12.62 -36.03
C LYS A 82 -0.10 11.24 -36.25
N PHE A 83 0.69 10.74 -35.28
CA PHE A 83 1.21 9.37 -35.33
C PHE A 83 0.25 8.38 -34.68
N TYR A 84 0.31 7.13 -35.13
CA TYR A 84 -0.41 6.01 -34.57
C TYR A 84 0.58 4.86 -34.32
N LEU A 85 0.77 4.50 -33.06
CA LEU A 85 1.64 3.40 -32.66
C LEU A 85 0.78 2.18 -32.31
N LEU A 86 0.82 1.18 -33.18
CA LEU A 86 0.12 -0.08 -33.00
C LEU A 86 0.96 -1.01 -32.11
N VAL A 87 0.40 -1.43 -30.97
CA VAL A 87 0.99 -2.36 -30.00
C VAL A 87 0.06 -3.55 -29.77
N GLN A 88 0.55 -4.62 -29.16
CA GLN A 88 -0.28 -5.77 -28.80
C GLN A 88 -1.18 -5.47 -27.61
N ASP A 89 -0.66 -4.75 -26.60
CA ASP A 89 -1.34 -4.39 -25.37
C ASP A 89 -0.93 -2.97 -24.94
N THR A 90 -1.89 -2.07 -24.86
CA THR A 90 -1.66 -0.66 -24.53
C THR A 90 -1.32 -0.44 -23.06
N ILE A 91 -1.76 -1.33 -22.16
CA ILE A 91 -1.43 -1.28 -20.74
C ILE A 91 0.02 -1.75 -20.53
N ARG A 92 0.41 -2.83 -21.19
CA ARG A 92 1.81 -3.26 -21.20
C ARG A 92 2.72 -2.19 -21.78
N ALA A 93 2.33 -1.58 -22.90
CA ALA A 93 3.13 -0.54 -23.56
C ALA A 93 3.38 0.69 -22.68
N VAL A 94 2.41 1.12 -21.86
CA VAL A 94 2.66 2.22 -20.91
C VAL A 94 3.60 1.80 -19.78
N GLY A 95 3.56 0.54 -19.35
CA GLY A 95 4.53 -0.02 -18.40
C GLY A 95 5.94 -0.06 -18.97
N ASP A 96 6.10 -0.54 -20.22
CA ASP A 96 7.39 -0.59 -20.93
C ASP A 96 7.97 0.83 -21.09
N LEU A 97 7.11 1.81 -21.45
CA LEU A 97 7.48 3.22 -21.50
C LEU A 97 7.93 3.75 -20.14
N ALA A 98 7.18 3.45 -19.07
CA ALA A 98 7.49 3.95 -17.73
C ALA A 98 8.82 3.39 -17.19
N GLY A 99 9.08 2.10 -17.42
CA GLY A 99 10.34 1.46 -17.06
C GLY A 99 11.54 2.07 -17.84
N TYR A 100 11.38 2.26 -19.15
CA TYR A 100 12.35 2.95 -19.98
C TYR A 100 12.58 4.39 -19.48
N TYR A 101 11.50 5.15 -19.27
CA TYR A 101 11.57 6.54 -18.81
C TYR A 101 12.28 6.64 -17.45
N ARG A 102 11.94 5.79 -16.49
CA ARG A 102 12.61 5.71 -15.19
C ARG A 102 14.12 5.46 -15.35
N SER A 103 14.53 4.61 -16.29
CA SER A 103 15.94 4.27 -16.50
C SER A 103 16.82 5.43 -16.99
N LYS A 104 16.22 6.53 -17.45
CA LYS A 104 16.93 7.74 -17.89
C LYS A 104 17.45 8.59 -16.73
N PHE A 105 17.01 8.31 -15.50
CA PHE A 105 17.32 9.12 -14.32
C PHE A 105 18.13 8.34 -13.31
N ASP A 106 19.12 9.01 -12.74
CA ASP A 106 19.91 8.50 -11.62
C ASP A 106 19.25 8.95 -10.31
N LEU A 107 18.40 8.10 -9.76
CA LEU A 107 17.66 8.32 -8.52
C LEU A 107 17.49 7.01 -7.76
N THR A 108 17.28 7.10 -6.47
CA THR A 108 16.93 5.92 -5.65
C THR A 108 15.43 5.67 -5.70
N VAL A 109 15.03 4.45 -6.07
CA VAL A 109 13.64 3.99 -5.97
C VAL A 109 13.47 3.07 -4.76
N ILE A 110 12.48 3.36 -3.94
CA ILE A 110 12.05 2.57 -2.79
C ILE A 110 10.70 1.97 -3.13
N ALA A 111 10.62 0.64 -3.22
CA ALA A 111 9.38 -0.08 -3.47
C ALA A 111 8.75 -0.53 -2.14
N VAL A 112 7.44 -0.35 -1.98
CA VAL A 112 6.72 -0.73 -0.77
C VAL A 112 5.53 -1.62 -1.10
N THR A 113 5.48 -2.83 -0.52
CA THR A 113 4.32 -3.72 -0.58
C THR A 113 3.95 -4.27 0.79
N GLY A 114 2.87 -5.02 0.87
CA GLY A 114 2.38 -5.69 2.08
C GLY A 114 0.87 -5.89 2.03
N SER A 115 0.31 -6.60 2.99
CA SER A 115 -1.14 -6.77 3.12
C SER A 115 -1.79 -5.51 3.69
N VAL A 116 -1.24 -4.96 4.76
CA VAL A 116 -1.70 -3.75 5.47
C VAL A 116 -0.52 -2.77 5.61
N GLY A 117 -0.81 -1.48 5.73
CA GLY A 117 0.19 -0.46 6.06
C GLY A 117 1.04 0.05 4.88
N LYS A 118 0.86 -0.43 3.66
CA LYS A 118 1.62 0.03 2.47
C LYS A 118 1.61 1.55 2.30
N THR A 119 0.43 2.13 2.27
CA THR A 119 0.26 3.59 2.06
C THR A 119 0.85 4.38 3.21
N THR A 120 0.60 3.96 4.45
CA THR A 120 1.17 4.58 5.66
C THR A 120 2.69 4.54 5.63
N THR A 121 3.28 3.37 5.33
CA THR A 121 4.74 3.20 5.24
C THR A 121 5.35 4.03 4.11
N LYS A 122 4.76 4.00 2.92
CA LYS A 122 5.18 4.84 1.78
C LYS A 122 5.14 6.32 2.13
N ASP A 123 4.05 6.80 2.76
CA ASP A 123 3.88 8.21 3.11
C ASP A 123 4.84 8.62 4.24
N MET A 124 5.09 7.74 5.21
CA MET A 124 6.04 7.96 6.29
C MET A 124 7.48 8.03 5.76
N ILE A 125 7.91 7.06 4.93
CA ILE A 125 9.22 7.08 4.28
C ILE A 125 9.40 8.38 3.48
N ALA A 126 8.39 8.75 2.69
CA ALA A 126 8.44 9.96 1.88
C ALA A 126 8.52 11.23 2.75
N SER A 127 7.79 11.29 3.87
CA SER A 127 7.84 12.41 4.82
C SER A 127 9.22 12.56 5.46
N VAL A 128 9.81 11.44 5.90
CA VAL A 128 11.15 11.43 6.51
C VAL A 128 12.22 11.84 5.51
N LEU A 129 12.23 11.30 4.30
CA LEU A 129 13.22 11.64 3.29
C LEU A 129 13.06 13.06 2.75
N ALA A 130 11.83 13.61 2.76
CA ALA A 130 11.55 14.97 2.31
C ALA A 130 12.19 16.06 3.20
N THR A 131 12.71 15.73 4.38
CA THR A 131 13.50 16.66 5.19
C THR A 131 14.80 17.08 4.51
N ARG A 132 15.31 16.26 3.59
CA ARG A 132 16.60 16.53 2.90
C ARG A 132 16.55 16.38 1.38
N TYR A 133 15.66 15.56 0.82
CA TYR A 133 15.63 15.18 -0.58
C TYR A 133 14.35 15.62 -1.29
N GLN A 134 14.44 15.76 -2.62
CA GLN A 134 13.27 15.95 -3.48
C GLN A 134 12.61 14.58 -3.74
N VAL A 135 11.51 14.31 -3.03
CA VAL A 135 10.86 13.01 -3.02
C VAL A 135 9.60 12.99 -3.89
N LEU A 136 9.56 12.08 -4.86
CA LEU A 136 8.34 11.67 -5.55
C LEU A 136 7.74 10.47 -4.83
N LYS A 137 6.42 10.44 -4.61
CA LYS A 137 5.73 9.25 -4.07
C LYS A 137 4.48 8.90 -4.85
N THR A 138 4.07 7.65 -4.79
CA THR A 138 2.76 7.21 -5.32
C THR A 138 1.64 8.02 -4.69
N GLU A 139 0.82 8.67 -5.50
CA GLU A 139 -0.39 9.38 -5.07
C GLU A 139 -1.54 8.40 -4.79
N GLY A 140 -2.24 8.59 -3.66
CA GLY A 140 -3.40 7.78 -3.32
C GLY A 140 -3.10 6.28 -3.36
N ASN A 141 -3.89 5.54 -4.14
CA ASN A 141 -3.77 4.09 -4.36
C ASN A 141 -3.33 3.72 -5.78
N PHE A 142 -2.59 4.59 -6.48
CA PHE A 142 -2.08 4.30 -7.83
C PHE A 142 -0.92 3.28 -7.79
N ASN A 143 -1.21 2.08 -7.29
CA ASN A 143 -0.25 1.04 -6.95
C ASN A 143 -0.30 -0.22 -7.84
N ASN A 144 -1.06 -0.16 -8.94
CA ASN A 144 -1.25 -1.26 -9.90
C ASN A 144 -0.55 -0.97 -11.25
N HIS A 145 -0.76 -1.86 -12.22
CA HIS A 145 -0.19 -1.78 -13.59
C HIS A 145 -0.59 -0.53 -14.41
N ILE A 146 -1.49 0.31 -13.92
CA ILE A 146 -1.81 1.63 -14.49
C ILE A 146 -1.23 2.75 -13.62
N GLY A 147 -1.28 2.58 -12.31
CA GLY A 147 -0.90 3.59 -11.33
C GLY A 147 0.61 3.75 -11.17
N VAL A 148 1.35 2.64 -11.11
CA VAL A 148 2.82 2.68 -10.99
C VAL A 148 3.47 3.35 -12.21
N PRO A 149 3.10 3.02 -13.47
CA PRO A 149 3.58 3.77 -14.63
C PRO A 149 3.32 5.27 -14.53
N ARG A 150 2.11 5.66 -14.10
CA ARG A 150 1.75 7.06 -13.90
C ARG A 150 2.66 7.76 -12.88
N THR A 151 3.05 7.08 -11.81
CA THR A 151 3.99 7.60 -10.80
C THR A 151 5.37 7.78 -11.42
N LEU A 152 5.92 6.75 -12.09
CA LEU A 152 7.25 6.78 -12.68
C LEU A 152 7.39 7.84 -13.78
N LEU A 153 6.35 8.06 -14.58
CA LEU A 153 6.32 9.09 -15.62
C LEU A 153 6.28 10.53 -15.05
N GLN A 154 6.14 10.73 -13.74
CA GLN A 154 6.27 12.03 -13.08
C GLN A 154 7.70 12.35 -12.64
N ILE A 155 8.64 11.42 -12.74
CA ILE A 155 10.05 11.65 -12.43
C ILE A 155 10.58 12.79 -13.30
N THR A 156 11.38 13.66 -12.69
CA THR A 156 12.08 14.77 -13.37
C THR A 156 13.54 14.79 -12.95
N GLY A 157 14.38 15.56 -13.61
CA GLY A 157 15.79 15.72 -13.23
C GLY A 157 16.00 16.31 -11.83
N GLN A 158 14.94 16.77 -11.16
CA GLN A 158 15.00 17.23 -9.78
C GLN A 158 14.62 16.14 -8.77
N THR A 159 14.04 15.03 -9.23
CA THR A 159 13.63 13.92 -8.35
C THR A 159 14.88 13.14 -7.92
N GLU A 160 15.14 13.11 -6.61
CA GLU A 160 16.28 12.38 -6.04
C GLU A 160 15.87 11.01 -5.52
N VAL A 161 14.64 10.90 -5.01
CA VAL A 161 14.07 9.65 -4.47
C VAL A 161 12.64 9.48 -4.97
N ALA A 162 12.28 8.23 -5.33
CA ALA A 162 10.90 7.86 -5.64
C ALA A 162 10.43 6.74 -4.70
N VAL A 163 9.34 6.97 -3.95
CA VAL A 163 8.72 5.96 -3.08
C VAL A 163 7.48 5.40 -3.77
N VAL A 164 7.58 4.16 -4.24
CA VAL A 164 6.59 3.53 -5.12
C VAL A 164 5.84 2.43 -4.38
N GLU A 165 4.53 2.63 -4.16
CA GLU A 165 3.64 1.62 -3.60
C GLU A 165 3.28 0.59 -4.67
N MET A 166 3.34 -0.72 -4.32
CA MET A 166 3.00 -1.84 -5.20
C MET A 166 1.92 -2.71 -4.56
N GLY A 167 0.74 -2.70 -5.18
CA GLY A 167 -0.38 -3.56 -4.82
C GLY A 167 -0.52 -4.75 -5.77
N MET A 168 -1.25 -5.76 -5.34
CA MET A 168 -1.55 -6.94 -6.16
C MET A 168 -2.88 -7.57 -5.80
N ASN A 169 -3.49 -8.24 -6.76
CA ASN A 169 -4.61 -9.16 -6.58
C ASN A 169 -4.22 -10.61 -6.97
N HIS A 170 -3.21 -10.77 -7.82
CA HIS A 170 -2.76 -12.07 -8.35
C HIS A 170 -1.23 -12.17 -8.34
N LEU A 171 -0.73 -13.42 -8.39
CA LEU A 171 0.68 -13.70 -8.64
C LEU A 171 1.13 -13.10 -9.98
N GLY A 172 2.37 -12.63 -10.05
CA GLY A 172 3.00 -12.01 -11.21
C GLY A 172 2.77 -10.50 -11.34
N GLU A 173 1.83 -9.92 -10.58
CA GLU A 173 1.55 -8.48 -10.69
C GLU A 173 2.67 -7.64 -10.07
N ILE A 174 3.16 -8.00 -8.87
CA ILE A 174 4.28 -7.29 -8.24
C ILE A 174 5.58 -7.51 -9.02
N ASP A 175 5.79 -8.68 -9.63
CA ASP A 175 6.93 -8.94 -10.52
C ASP A 175 7.05 -7.86 -11.60
N VAL A 176 5.96 -7.62 -12.34
CA VAL A 176 5.91 -6.61 -13.40
C VAL A 176 6.21 -5.21 -12.87
N LEU A 177 5.59 -4.83 -11.73
CA LEU A 177 5.76 -3.51 -11.12
C LEU A 177 7.19 -3.31 -10.61
N SER A 178 7.76 -4.32 -9.97
CA SER A 178 9.09 -4.27 -9.41
C SER A 178 10.16 -4.14 -10.50
N ARG A 179 10.08 -4.96 -11.57
CA ARG A 179 11.01 -4.85 -12.72
C ARG A 179 10.91 -3.49 -13.40
N MET A 180 9.70 -2.94 -13.53
CA MET A 180 9.47 -1.62 -14.10
C MET A 180 10.12 -0.51 -13.26
N ALA A 181 9.97 -0.57 -11.94
CA ALA A 181 10.50 0.43 -11.02
C ALA A 181 11.99 0.29 -10.75
N ASN A 182 12.55 -0.94 -10.85
CA ASN A 182 13.94 -1.28 -10.57
C ASN A 182 14.44 -0.66 -9.25
N PRO A 183 13.87 -1.04 -8.09
CA PRO A 183 14.16 -0.43 -6.80
C PRO A 183 15.56 -0.78 -6.28
N GLN A 184 16.15 0.11 -5.51
CA GLN A 184 17.36 -0.12 -4.70
C GLN A 184 16.99 -0.59 -3.28
N ILE A 185 15.77 -0.25 -2.84
CA ILE A 185 15.25 -0.65 -1.52
C ILE A 185 13.86 -1.24 -1.70
N ALA A 186 13.61 -2.41 -1.12
CA ALA A 186 12.33 -3.07 -1.09
C ALA A 186 11.83 -3.19 0.35
N VAL A 187 10.59 -2.77 0.60
CA VAL A 187 9.96 -2.83 1.92
C VAL A 187 8.72 -3.72 1.85
N ILE A 188 8.66 -4.73 2.72
CA ILE A 188 7.46 -5.56 2.89
C ILE A 188 6.92 -5.35 4.30
N THR A 189 5.71 -4.77 4.41
CA THR A 189 5.14 -4.40 5.70
C THR A 189 4.63 -5.60 6.51
N ASN A 190 3.91 -6.51 5.87
CA ASN A 190 3.40 -7.75 6.48
C ASN A 190 2.79 -8.70 5.45
N VAL A 191 2.53 -9.95 5.87
CA VAL A 191 1.82 -11.00 5.13
C VAL A 191 0.54 -11.39 5.86
N GLY A 192 -0.57 -10.79 5.47
CA GLY A 192 -1.89 -11.09 6.00
C GLY A 192 -2.80 -11.81 5.02
N GLU A 193 -4.10 -11.69 5.25
CA GLU A 193 -5.16 -12.36 4.50
C GLU A 193 -5.81 -11.47 3.44
N ALA A 194 -5.27 -10.25 3.20
CA ALA A 194 -5.74 -9.41 2.10
C ALA A 194 -5.60 -10.16 0.75
N HIS A 195 -6.68 -10.18 -0.04
CA HIS A 195 -6.77 -10.88 -1.33
C HIS A 195 -6.67 -12.43 -1.25
N ILE A 196 -6.91 -13.02 -0.07
CA ILE A 196 -6.83 -14.49 0.11
C ILE A 196 -7.84 -15.22 -0.78
N GLY A 197 -8.97 -14.61 -1.08
CA GLY A 197 -9.95 -15.16 -2.02
C GLY A 197 -9.40 -15.39 -3.43
N ASN A 198 -8.44 -14.57 -3.87
CA ASN A 198 -7.81 -14.68 -5.19
C ASN A 198 -6.57 -15.58 -5.16
N LEU A 199 -5.82 -15.58 -4.07
CA LEU A 199 -4.54 -16.26 -3.94
C LEU A 199 -4.63 -17.63 -3.25
N GLY A 200 -5.74 -17.88 -2.54
CA GLY A 200 -6.07 -19.17 -1.92
C GLY A 200 -5.41 -19.42 -0.56
N SER A 201 -4.19 -18.93 -0.31
CA SER A 201 -3.51 -19.13 0.97
C SER A 201 -2.56 -17.98 1.33
N ARG A 202 -2.17 -17.88 2.62
CA ARG A 202 -1.17 -16.90 3.09
C ARG A 202 0.22 -17.17 2.50
N GLU A 203 0.57 -18.42 2.23
CA GLU A 203 1.81 -18.80 1.55
C GLU A 203 1.88 -18.21 0.14
N ASN A 204 0.78 -18.28 -0.61
CA ASN A 204 0.71 -17.66 -1.93
C ASN A 204 0.75 -16.13 -1.85
N ILE A 205 0.16 -15.53 -0.80
CA ILE A 205 0.28 -14.08 -0.55
C ILE A 205 1.74 -13.71 -0.24
N PHE A 206 2.41 -14.49 0.58
CA PHE A 206 3.84 -14.31 0.88
C PHE A 206 4.68 -14.41 -0.40
N ARG A 207 4.48 -15.47 -1.20
CA ARG A 207 5.14 -15.64 -2.49
C ARG A 207 4.93 -14.43 -3.41
N ALA A 208 3.66 -13.97 -3.55
CA ALA A 208 3.34 -12.83 -4.39
C ALA A 208 4.03 -11.54 -3.91
N LYS A 209 4.15 -11.32 -2.59
CA LYS A 209 4.86 -10.16 -2.06
C LYS A 209 6.36 -10.24 -2.26
N CYS A 210 6.95 -11.44 -2.19
CA CYS A 210 8.37 -11.64 -2.47
C CYS A 210 8.75 -11.38 -3.95
N GLU A 211 7.78 -11.28 -4.87
CA GLU A 211 8.03 -10.83 -6.24
C GLU A 211 8.61 -9.39 -6.30
N ILE A 212 8.48 -8.60 -5.22
CA ILE A 212 9.09 -7.26 -5.12
C ILE A 212 10.62 -7.33 -5.28
N PHE A 213 11.23 -8.45 -4.93
CA PHE A 213 12.68 -8.65 -5.06
C PHE A 213 13.12 -8.87 -6.51
N HIS A 214 12.24 -9.27 -7.44
CA HIS A 214 12.62 -9.53 -8.83
C HIS A 214 13.24 -8.32 -9.53
N GLY A 215 12.73 -7.12 -9.23
CA GLY A 215 13.29 -5.85 -9.70
C GLY A 215 14.38 -5.26 -8.80
N LEU A 216 14.63 -5.82 -7.62
CA LEU A 216 15.60 -5.28 -6.67
C LEU A 216 17.01 -5.26 -7.30
N ALA A 217 17.68 -4.13 -7.19
CA ALA A 217 19.04 -3.96 -7.67
C ALA A 217 20.00 -4.94 -6.95
N GLU A 218 21.11 -5.28 -7.59
CA GLU A 218 22.15 -6.10 -6.98
C GLU A 218 22.79 -5.35 -5.81
N GLY A 219 22.91 -5.99 -4.65
CA GLY A 219 23.35 -5.33 -3.42
C GLY A 219 22.31 -4.36 -2.83
N GLY A 220 21.05 -4.47 -3.26
CA GLY A 220 19.96 -3.65 -2.72
C GLY A 220 19.56 -4.08 -1.30
N LEU A 221 18.72 -3.26 -0.67
CA LEU A 221 18.26 -3.47 0.71
C LEU A 221 16.82 -4.02 0.73
N ALA A 222 16.58 -5.05 1.54
CA ALA A 222 15.25 -5.53 1.91
C ALA A 222 14.94 -5.16 3.37
N VAL A 223 13.93 -4.31 3.60
CA VAL A 223 13.42 -3.94 4.93
C VAL A 223 12.16 -4.74 5.21
N LEU A 224 12.19 -5.55 6.25
CA LEU A 224 11.23 -6.60 6.55
C LEU A 224 10.69 -6.46 7.97
N ASN A 225 9.40 -6.79 8.16
CA ASN A 225 8.80 -6.84 9.50
C ASN A 225 9.24 -8.12 10.23
N GLY A 226 10.05 -7.98 11.29
CA GLY A 226 10.54 -9.10 12.08
C GLY A 226 9.49 -9.74 12.99
N ASP A 227 8.38 -9.05 13.23
CA ASP A 227 7.28 -9.59 14.05
C ASP A 227 6.25 -10.38 13.23
N ASP A 228 6.37 -10.35 11.89
CA ASP A 228 5.52 -11.14 10.99
C ASP A 228 5.81 -12.64 11.09
N ASP A 229 4.81 -13.47 10.78
CA ASP A 229 4.93 -14.94 10.86
C ASP A 229 5.85 -15.53 9.77
N TYR A 230 5.94 -14.88 8.60
CA TYR A 230 6.66 -15.37 7.42
C TYR A 230 8.02 -14.73 7.20
N MET A 231 8.12 -13.41 7.43
CA MET A 231 9.32 -12.63 7.10
C MET A 231 10.60 -13.12 7.81
N PRO A 232 10.58 -13.56 9.10
CA PRO A 232 11.78 -14.06 9.77
C PRO A 232 12.41 -15.26 9.06
N SER A 233 11.61 -16.05 8.30
CA SER A 233 12.13 -17.17 7.54
C SER A 233 13.12 -16.77 6.43
N LEU A 234 13.06 -15.53 5.94
CA LEU A 234 13.97 -15.00 4.93
C LEU A 234 15.39 -14.77 5.44
N SER A 235 15.61 -14.80 6.75
CA SER A 235 16.95 -14.67 7.34
C SER A 235 17.92 -15.76 6.90
N VAL A 236 17.42 -16.89 6.41
CA VAL A 236 18.23 -17.98 5.85
C VAL A 236 19.11 -17.51 4.67
N PHE A 237 18.68 -16.46 3.94
CA PHE A 237 19.45 -15.88 2.83
C PHE A 237 20.48 -14.85 3.30
N HIS A 238 20.46 -14.44 4.58
CA HIS A 238 21.44 -13.49 5.11
C HIS A 238 22.81 -14.17 5.31
N LEU A 239 23.85 -13.59 4.73
CA LEU A 239 25.22 -14.11 4.83
C LEU A 239 25.81 -13.75 6.22
N GLU A 240 25.60 -14.62 7.20
CA GLU A 240 26.41 -14.55 8.41
C GLU A 240 27.81 -15.11 8.17
N THR A 241 28.83 -14.38 8.57
CA THR A 241 30.25 -14.79 8.50
C THR A 241 30.66 -15.81 9.56
N LYS A 242 29.69 -16.44 10.25
CA LYS A 242 29.94 -17.35 11.34
C LYS A 242 30.39 -18.73 10.83
N GLU A 243 31.48 -19.25 11.36
CA GLU A 243 31.89 -20.65 11.10
C GLU A 243 30.81 -21.60 11.63
N ARG A 244 30.33 -22.49 10.74
CA ARG A 244 29.31 -23.49 11.04
C ARG A 244 29.89 -24.90 10.94
N SER A 245 29.34 -25.83 11.72
CA SER A 245 29.63 -27.24 11.52
C SER A 245 29.01 -27.74 10.21
N PRO A 246 29.49 -28.86 9.62
CA PRO A 246 28.88 -29.43 8.42
C PRO A 246 27.42 -29.83 8.57
N GLU A 247 26.96 -30.11 9.79
CA GLU A 247 25.56 -30.44 10.10
C GLU A 247 24.69 -29.17 10.12
N GLU A 248 25.18 -28.08 10.69
CA GLU A 248 24.50 -26.77 10.68
C GLU A 248 24.42 -26.20 9.27
N GLU A 249 25.44 -26.42 8.43
CA GLU A 249 25.44 -25.99 7.04
C GLU A 249 24.44 -26.78 6.21
N ALA A 250 24.38 -28.12 6.37
CA ALA A 250 23.40 -28.97 5.70
C ALA A 250 21.95 -28.69 6.15
N GLU A 251 21.72 -28.27 7.39
CA GLU A 251 20.41 -27.85 7.87
C GLU A 251 20.02 -26.50 7.27
N ARG A 252 20.95 -25.56 7.18
CA ARG A 252 20.73 -24.26 6.52
C ARG A 252 20.38 -24.46 5.05
N ASP A 253 21.15 -25.25 4.31
CA ASP A 253 20.91 -25.50 2.88
C ASP A 253 19.53 -26.12 2.63
N ARG A 254 19.06 -27.01 3.52
CA ARG A 254 17.70 -27.54 3.44
C ARG A 254 16.64 -26.44 3.65
N ARG A 255 16.81 -25.62 4.67
CA ARG A 255 15.88 -24.49 4.93
C ARG A 255 15.88 -23.49 3.79
N GLU A 256 17.06 -23.18 3.25
CA GLU A 256 17.18 -22.29 2.09
C GLU A 256 16.42 -22.85 0.88
N GLU A 257 16.55 -24.14 0.56
CA GLU A 257 15.79 -24.76 -0.55
C GLU A 257 14.28 -24.78 -0.25
N GLU A 258 13.84 -25.07 0.97
CA GLU A 258 12.43 -25.03 1.37
C GLU A 258 11.83 -23.62 1.19
N ILE A 259 12.52 -22.58 1.67
CA ILE A 259 12.07 -21.19 1.52
C ILE A 259 12.14 -20.77 0.06
N ALA A 260 13.18 -21.16 -0.69
CA ALA A 260 13.28 -20.87 -2.12
C ALA A 260 12.14 -21.48 -2.94
N GLN A 261 11.65 -22.66 -2.56
CA GLN A 261 10.46 -23.26 -3.18
C GLN A 261 9.20 -22.48 -2.84
N LEU A 262 9.08 -21.98 -1.61
CA LEU A 262 7.93 -21.21 -1.13
C LEU A 262 7.83 -19.85 -1.83
N ILE A 263 8.91 -19.06 -1.84
CA ILE A 263 8.90 -17.69 -2.38
C ILE A 263 9.24 -17.61 -3.88
N GLY A 264 9.70 -18.71 -4.46
CA GLY A 264 10.21 -18.77 -5.83
C GLY A 264 11.74 -18.57 -5.90
N ARG A 265 12.39 -19.34 -6.77
CA ARG A 265 13.86 -19.36 -6.90
C ARG A 265 14.46 -18.02 -7.32
N GLU A 266 13.73 -17.20 -8.06
CA GLU A 266 14.19 -15.86 -8.47
C GLU A 266 14.25 -14.92 -7.27
N SER A 267 13.19 -14.87 -6.43
CA SER A 267 13.18 -14.09 -5.19
C SER A 267 14.32 -14.52 -4.25
N ALA A 268 14.52 -15.83 -4.09
CA ALA A 268 15.61 -16.38 -3.28
C ALA A 268 17.00 -15.95 -3.80
N ALA A 269 17.23 -16.06 -5.11
CA ALA A 269 18.50 -15.66 -5.74
C ALA A 269 18.77 -14.15 -5.62
N LYS A 270 17.76 -13.32 -5.58
CA LYS A 270 17.88 -11.88 -5.36
C LYS A 270 18.20 -11.58 -3.89
N LEU A 271 17.47 -12.21 -2.96
CA LEU A 271 17.68 -12.03 -1.52
C LEU A 271 19.06 -12.49 -1.06
N SER A 272 19.62 -13.56 -1.64
CA SER A 272 20.98 -14.02 -1.30
C SER A 272 22.09 -13.02 -1.65
N ARG A 273 21.76 -11.94 -2.37
CA ARG A 273 22.67 -10.85 -2.78
C ARG A 273 22.24 -9.49 -2.22
N ALA A 274 21.20 -9.46 -1.42
CA ALA A 274 20.66 -8.25 -0.81
C ALA A 274 21.03 -8.17 0.66
N ASP A 275 21.11 -6.96 1.19
CA ASP A 275 21.14 -6.75 2.64
C ASP A 275 19.72 -6.87 3.20
N LEU A 276 19.58 -7.59 4.32
CA LEU A 276 18.31 -7.77 5.00
C LEU A 276 18.31 -7.03 6.33
N VAL A 277 17.30 -6.18 6.53
CA VAL A 277 17.09 -5.45 7.78
C VAL A 277 15.70 -5.76 8.32
N TYR A 278 15.64 -6.21 9.56
CA TYR A 278 14.42 -6.48 10.28
C TYR A 278 14.05 -5.32 11.19
N VAL A 279 12.77 -4.93 11.15
CA VAL A 279 12.19 -3.88 11.99
C VAL A 279 11.05 -4.46 12.82
N GLY A 280 10.90 -4.08 14.08
CA GLY A 280 9.82 -4.60 14.92
C GLY A 280 10.05 -4.40 16.41
N GLU A 281 9.42 -5.23 17.22
CA GLU A 281 9.50 -5.20 18.68
C GLU A 281 10.38 -6.33 19.25
N LYS A 282 10.63 -7.40 18.45
CA LYS A 282 11.46 -8.54 18.89
C LYS A 282 12.94 -8.18 19.02
N GLU A 283 13.63 -8.86 19.93
CA GLU A 283 15.05 -8.61 20.25
C GLU A 283 16.01 -8.81 19.07
N ASP A 284 15.65 -9.63 18.10
CA ASP A 284 16.44 -9.90 16.89
C ASP A 284 16.22 -8.87 15.78
N CYS A 285 15.31 -7.91 15.96
CA CYS A 285 15.14 -6.79 15.05
C CYS A 285 16.26 -5.77 15.19
N LEU A 286 16.88 -5.40 14.06
CA LEU A 286 17.98 -4.42 14.03
C LEU A 286 17.49 -3.01 14.36
N TYR A 287 16.27 -2.66 13.95
CA TYR A 287 15.56 -1.45 14.34
C TYR A 287 14.37 -1.87 15.20
N ARG A 288 14.42 -1.55 16.49
CA ARG A 288 13.47 -2.08 17.47
C ARG A 288 12.82 -0.98 18.30
N ALA A 289 11.53 -1.16 18.60
CA ALA A 289 10.80 -0.30 19.53
C ALA A 289 10.76 -0.91 20.92
N GLU A 290 11.09 -0.10 21.93
CA GLU A 290 10.97 -0.41 23.37
C GLU A 290 10.20 0.72 24.09
N GLU A 291 9.73 0.47 25.30
CA GLU A 291 9.05 1.47 26.15
C GLU A 291 7.90 2.20 25.42
N ILE A 292 7.00 1.44 24.79
CA ILE A 292 5.95 1.97 23.93
C ILE A 292 4.81 2.57 24.76
N ASP A 293 4.48 3.85 24.51
CA ASP A 293 3.26 4.51 24.99
C ASP A 293 2.30 4.78 23.82
N ASP A 294 1.24 3.98 23.71
CA ASP A 294 0.19 4.06 22.69
C ASP A 294 -1.21 4.37 23.28
N GLY A 295 -1.26 4.89 24.51
CA GLY A 295 -2.50 5.17 25.23
C GLY A 295 -3.26 6.42 24.79
N SER A 296 -2.75 7.20 23.82
CA SER A 296 -3.41 8.40 23.27
C SER A 296 -3.92 8.15 21.85
N PRO A 297 -5.12 8.69 21.48
CA PRO A 297 -5.61 8.63 20.11
C PRO A 297 -4.82 9.49 19.13
N ASP A 298 -4.15 10.54 19.62
CA ASP A 298 -3.55 11.58 18.79
C ASP A 298 -2.04 11.44 18.64
N GLN A 299 -1.43 10.63 19.49
CA GLN A 299 0.01 10.44 19.49
C GLN A 299 0.41 9.12 20.12
N MET A 300 1.55 8.61 19.72
CA MET A 300 2.26 7.56 20.43
C MET A 300 3.74 7.91 20.54
N SER A 301 4.44 7.32 21.50
CA SER A 301 5.89 7.43 21.59
C SER A 301 6.52 6.08 21.94
N TYR A 302 7.80 5.95 21.63
CA TYR A 302 8.59 4.78 21.97
C TYR A 302 10.09 5.10 21.92
N ILE A 303 10.91 4.26 22.53
CA ILE A 303 12.36 4.33 22.39
C ILE A 303 12.78 3.47 21.19
N ALA A 304 13.38 4.10 20.19
CA ALA A 304 13.97 3.40 19.04
C ALA A 304 15.39 2.93 19.39
N MET A 305 15.60 1.63 19.26
CA MET A 305 16.92 0.98 19.33
C MET A 305 17.40 0.75 17.91
N THR A 306 18.49 1.40 17.49
CA THR A 306 19.01 1.35 16.13
C THR A 306 20.53 1.16 16.12
N PRO A 307 21.16 0.77 15.00
CA PRO A 307 22.62 0.70 14.88
C PRO A 307 23.32 2.04 15.13
N GLU A 308 22.63 3.15 14.82
CA GLU A 308 23.16 4.51 14.99
C GLU A 308 23.04 5.03 16.41
N GLY A 309 22.26 4.35 17.26
CA GLY A 309 22.06 4.71 18.67
C GLY A 309 20.61 4.58 19.10
N THR A 310 20.34 5.03 20.32
CA THR A 310 19.03 4.99 20.96
C THR A 310 18.46 6.39 21.03
N TYR A 311 17.19 6.57 20.60
CA TYR A 311 16.49 7.87 20.68
C TYR A 311 14.99 7.68 20.82
N GLU A 312 14.33 8.68 21.39
CA GLU A 312 12.88 8.73 21.51
C GLU A 312 12.25 9.10 20.16
N VAL A 313 11.15 8.43 19.82
CA VAL A 313 10.33 8.70 18.65
C VAL A 313 8.93 9.10 19.10
N GLU A 314 8.52 10.29 18.68
CA GLU A 314 7.15 10.79 18.85
C GLU A 314 6.40 10.74 17.51
N VAL A 315 5.26 10.07 17.49
CA VAL A 315 4.43 9.89 16.28
C VAL A 315 3.14 10.68 16.43
N PRO A 316 2.77 11.58 15.48
CA PRO A 316 1.62 12.47 15.59
C PRO A 316 0.28 11.76 15.26
N CYS A 317 0.15 10.50 15.63
CA CYS A 317 -1.08 9.71 15.55
C CYS A 317 -0.96 8.51 16.48
N GLY A 318 -2.08 8.06 17.02
CA GLY A 318 -2.12 6.93 17.94
C GLY A 318 -2.12 5.57 17.23
N GLY A 319 -1.79 4.55 18.00
CA GLY A 319 -1.91 3.15 17.62
C GLY A 319 -0.58 2.45 17.36
N ARG A 320 -0.38 1.33 18.06
CA ARG A 320 0.83 0.50 18.04
C ARG A 320 1.28 0.07 16.64
N HIS A 321 0.36 -0.03 15.68
CA HIS A 321 0.67 -0.35 14.29
C HIS A 321 1.59 0.68 13.60
N MET A 322 1.72 1.90 14.15
CA MET A 322 2.59 2.94 13.62
C MET A 322 4.08 2.71 13.91
N ILE A 323 4.42 1.77 14.80
CA ILE A 323 5.81 1.35 15.06
C ILE A 323 6.49 0.90 13.76
N TYR A 324 5.83 0.04 12.98
CA TYR A 324 6.42 -0.54 11.77
C TYR A 324 6.71 0.49 10.67
N PRO A 325 5.78 1.39 10.29
CA PRO A 325 6.07 2.46 9.33
C PRO A 325 7.21 3.38 9.77
N THR A 326 7.28 3.74 11.05
CA THR A 326 8.30 4.65 11.57
C THR A 326 9.68 3.98 11.65
N LEU A 327 9.77 2.74 12.13
CA LEU A 327 11.03 1.98 12.14
C LEU A 327 11.51 1.65 10.71
N ALA A 328 10.61 1.27 9.79
CA ALA A 328 10.97 1.06 8.39
C ALA A 328 11.50 2.35 7.76
N SER A 329 10.91 3.51 8.11
CA SER A 329 11.39 4.81 7.64
C SER A 329 12.76 5.16 8.22
N ALA A 330 13.01 4.85 9.50
CA ALA A 330 14.32 5.02 10.13
C ALA A 330 15.38 4.14 9.44
N ALA A 331 15.08 2.86 9.19
CA ALA A 331 15.99 1.94 8.51
C ALA A 331 16.33 2.42 7.08
N VAL A 332 15.33 2.90 6.34
CA VAL A 332 15.54 3.50 5.02
C VAL A 332 16.36 4.77 5.13
N ALA A 333 16.00 5.68 6.04
CA ALA A 333 16.67 6.99 6.21
C ALA A 333 18.15 6.86 6.59
N SER A 334 18.52 5.83 7.33
CA SER A 334 19.93 5.52 7.67
C SER A 334 20.78 5.29 6.42
N CYS A 335 20.23 4.66 5.36
CA CYS A 335 20.93 4.48 4.09
C CYS A 335 21.23 5.81 3.38
N PHE A 336 20.46 6.84 3.69
CA PHE A 336 20.64 8.21 3.17
C PHE A 336 21.43 9.11 4.12
N GLY A 337 21.90 8.57 5.27
CA GLY A 337 22.67 9.30 6.25
C GLY A 337 21.89 10.41 6.98
N LEU A 338 20.58 10.25 7.15
CA LEU A 338 19.79 11.16 7.96
C LEU A 338 20.08 10.93 9.46
N SER A 339 20.13 12.00 10.21
CA SER A 339 20.26 11.97 11.65
C SER A 339 18.92 11.62 12.34
N ALA A 340 18.96 11.17 13.60
CA ALA A 340 17.76 10.94 14.39
C ALA A 340 16.83 12.19 14.47
N ALA A 341 17.42 13.39 14.50
CA ALA A 341 16.64 14.63 14.50
C ALA A 341 15.87 14.86 13.19
N GLU A 342 16.51 14.61 12.04
CA GLU A 342 15.85 14.72 10.73
C GLU A 342 14.79 13.62 10.56
N ILE A 343 15.02 12.41 11.06
CA ILE A 343 14.04 11.33 11.08
C ILE A 343 12.83 11.75 11.91
N GLN A 344 13.04 12.26 13.13
CA GLN A 344 11.96 12.74 13.99
C GLN A 344 11.20 13.93 13.36
N GLU A 345 11.89 14.88 12.74
CA GLU A 345 11.26 15.99 12.01
C GLU A 345 10.31 15.48 10.92
N GLY A 346 10.76 14.50 10.13
CA GLY A 346 9.96 13.91 9.08
C GLY A 346 8.78 13.09 9.61
N ILE A 347 8.95 12.35 10.72
CA ILE A 347 7.86 11.65 11.40
C ILE A 347 6.82 12.66 11.92
N SER A 348 7.26 13.76 12.54
CA SER A 348 6.36 14.80 13.05
C SER A 348 5.60 15.54 11.95
N ALA A 349 6.16 15.62 10.74
CA ALA A 349 5.52 16.21 9.57
C ALA A 349 4.56 15.25 8.84
N TYR A 350 4.49 13.98 9.26
CA TYR A 350 3.61 13.00 8.64
C TYR A 350 2.13 13.37 8.81
N VAL A 351 1.38 13.31 7.71
CA VAL A 351 -0.07 13.51 7.71
C VAL A 351 -0.75 12.20 7.30
N PRO A 352 -1.58 11.62 8.16
CA PRO A 352 -2.34 10.41 7.83
C PRO A 352 -3.19 10.58 6.57
N ALA A 353 -3.23 9.54 5.74
CA ALA A 353 -4.11 9.52 4.59
C ALA A 353 -5.59 9.47 5.03
N GLN A 354 -6.46 10.15 4.29
CA GLN A 354 -7.90 10.13 4.56
C GLN A 354 -8.45 8.70 4.64
N MET A 355 -9.41 8.48 5.53
CA MET A 355 -10.07 7.19 5.77
C MET A 355 -9.11 6.06 6.18
N ARG A 356 -7.93 6.36 6.73
CA ARG A 356 -6.96 5.38 7.25
C ARG A 356 -6.59 5.71 8.68
N MET A 357 -7.36 5.19 9.63
CA MET A 357 -7.28 5.56 11.05
C MET A 357 -7.24 7.08 11.25
N GLU A 358 -7.96 7.79 10.39
CA GLU A 358 -8.10 9.25 10.48
C GLU A 358 -8.86 9.61 11.75
N THR A 359 -8.18 10.29 12.67
CA THR A 359 -8.78 10.69 13.95
C THR A 359 -9.57 11.98 13.78
N VAL A 360 -10.82 11.96 14.19
CA VAL A 360 -11.72 13.10 14.16
C VAL A 360 -12.26 13.36 15.55
N HIS A 361 -11.98 14.56 16.10
CA HIS A 361 -12.54 15.01 17.36
C HIS A 361 -13.78 15.85 17.09
N THR A 362 -14.84 15.57 17.83
CA THR A 362 -16.10 16.30 17.72
C THR A 362 -16.24 17.35 18.83
N ALA A 363 -17.09 18.34 18.61
CA ALA A 363 -17.28 19.46 19.55
C ALA A 363 -17.77 19.00 20.93
N ASN A 364 -18.45 17.87 21.04
CA ASN A 364 -18.89 17.30 22.30
C ASN A 364 -17.87 16.37 22.98
N GLY A 365 -16.64 16.26 22.46
CA GLY A 365 -15.56 15.49 23.04
C GLY A 365 -15.54 14.01 22.64
N ASN A 366 -16.24 13.60 21.59
CA ASN A 366 -16.14 12.25 21.03
C ASN A 366 -14.95 12.14 20.09
N THR A 367 -14.36 10.94 20.03
CA THR A 367 -13.29 10.58 19.10
C THR A 367 -13.83 9.59 18.08
N ILE A 368 -13.63 9.83 16.79
CA ILE A 368 -14.04 8.94 15.71
C ILE A 368 -12.81 8.56 14.92
N TYR A 369 -12.49 7.27 14.88
CA TYR A 369 -11.50 6.70 13.97
C TYR A 369 -12.17 6.34 12.65
N ASN A 370 -11.93 7.12 11.62
CA ASN A 370 -12.37 6.83 10.26
C ASN A 370 -11.35 5.93 9.56
N ASP A 371 -11.65 4.65 9.49
CA ASP A 371 -10.82 3.65 8.80
C ASP A 371 -11.61 2.91 7.71
N THR A 372 -12.35 3.69 6.92
CA THR A 372 -13.33 3.20 5.93
C THR A 372 -12.76 2.99 4.54
N TYR A 373 -11.43 3.15 4.36
CA TYR A 373 -10.81 2.96 3.05
C TYR A 373 -10.82 1.50 2.61
N ASN A 374 -10.48 0.56 3.49
CA ASN A 374 -10.53 -0.88 3.24
C ASN A 374 -10.52 -1.67 4.55
N ALA A 375 -10.92 -2.95 4.47
CA ALA A 375 -10.90 -3.86 5.60
C ALA A 375 -10.43 -5.26 5.21
N ASN A 376 -9.64 -5.85 6.08
CA ASN A 376 -9.26 -7.26 6.12
C ASN A 376 -9.05 -7.65 7.59
N PRO A 377 -8.92 -8.94 7.94
CA PRO A 377 -8.86 -9.37 9.34
C PRO A 377 -7.80 -8.64 10.16
N GLN A 378 -6.56 -8.60 9.72
CA GLN A 378 -5.47 -7.96 10.46
C GLN A 378 -5.69 -6.44 10.66
N SER A 379 -6.20 -5.74 9.64
CA SER A 379 -6.50 -4.32 9.80
C SER A 379 -7.70 -4.06 10.70
N MET A 380 -8.67 -4.99 10.77
CA MET A 380 -9.76 -4.95 11.73
C MET A 380 -9.22 -5.10 13.16
N GLU A 381 -8.38 -6.10 13.40
CA GLU A 381 -7.76 -6.34 14.70
C GLU A 381 -6.93 -5.13 15.16
N ALA A 382 -6.09 -4.58 14.30
CA ALA A 382 -5.28 -3.41 14.62
C ALA A 382 -6.13 -2.18 15.00
N GLY A 383 -7.22 -1.93 14.25
CA GLY A 383 -8.17 -0.86 14.57
C GLY A 383 -8.90 -1.08 15.90
N LEU A 384 -9.30 -2.32 16.17
CA LEU A 384 -9.97 -2.70 17.42
C LEU A 384 -9.03 -2.57 18.63
N LEU A 385 -7.77 -2.95 18.52
CA LEU A 385 -6.77 -2.73 19.56
C LEU A 385 -6.58 -1.23 19.84
N THR A 386 -6.49 -0.40 18.79
CA THR A 386 -6.41 1.05 18.96
C THR A 386 -7.65 1.59 19.68
N LEU A 387 -8.86 1.13 19.31
CA LEU A 387 -10.09 1.52 19.99
C LEU A 387 -10.10 1.07 21.46
N SER A 388 -9.66 -0.15 21.78
CA SER A 388 -9.64 -0.69 23.14
C SER A 388 -8.72 0.11 24.07
N HIS A 389 -7.58 0.60 23.57
CA HIS A 389 -6.62 1.42 24.33
C HIS A 389 -7.05 2.89 24.47
N THR A 390 -8.03 3.34 23.69
CA THR A 390 -8.51 4.73 23.73
C THR A 390 -9.21 5.04 25.05
N LYS A 391 -8.83 6.15 25.70
CA LYS A 391 -9.48 6.62 26.94
C LYS A 391 -10.83 7.26 26.59
N ALA A 392 -11.92 6.55 26.87
CA ALA A 392 -13.30 6.99 26.66
C ALA A 392 -14.23 6.35 27.68
N ASP A 393 -15.41 6.96 27.91
CA ASP A 393 -16.42 6.37 28.79
C ASP A 393 -17.15 5.22 28.08
N LYS A 394 -17.23 5.24 26.76
CA LYS A 394 -17.81 4.19 25.93
C LYS A 394 -17.02 4.02 24.63
N ARG A 395 -16.79 2.76 24.21
CA ARG A 395 -16.09 2.40 22.98
C ARG A 395 -16.99 1.58 22.08
N ILE A 396 -17.14 2.02 20.85
CA ILE A 396 -18.11 1.46 19.89
C ILE A 396 -17.39 1.06 18.62
N ALA A 397 -17.39 -0.23 18.30
CA ALA A 397 -16.90 -0.75 17.04
C ALA A 397 -18.04 -0.79 16.01
N VAL A 398 -17.94 -0.01 14.94
CA VAL A 398 -18.86 0.02 13.80
C VAL A 398 -18.15 -0.67 12.63
N LEU A 399 -18.45 -1.96 12.43
CA LEU A 399 -17.73 -2.80 11.48
C LEU A 399 -18.63 -3.25 10.35
N GLY A 400 -18.17 -3.06 9.12
CA GLY A 400 -18.83 -3.55 7.92
C GLY A 400 -18.17 -4.79 7.31
N ASP A 401 -18.67 -5.20 6.15
CA ASP A 401 -18.18 -6.39 5.46
C ASP A 401 -16.73 -6.22 4.99
N MET A 402 -15.96 -7.31 5.09
CA MET A 402 -14.65 -7.47 4.46
C MET A 402 -14.84 -8.21 3.13
N PHE A 403 -14.36 -7.61 2.04
CA PHE A 403 -14.46 -8.18 0.70
C PHE A 403 -13.21 -8.96 0.30
N GLU A 404 -13.28 -9.68 -0.81
CA GLU A 404 -12.19 -10.43 -1.43
C GLU A 404 -11.65 -11.61 -0.57
N LEU A 405 -12.47 -12.13 0.33
CA LEU A 405 -12.12 -13.25 1.22
C LEU A 405 -12.46 -14.62 0.62
N GLY A 406 -13.25 -14.68 -0.47
CA GLY A 406 -13.62 -15.92 -1.15
C GLY A 406 -14.33 -16.90 -0.22
N GLU A 407 -13.93 -18.17 -0.26
CA GLU A 407 -14.52 -19.24 0.59
C GLU A 407 -14.24 -19.04 2.09
N GLN A 408 -13.32 -18.16 2.46
CA GLN A 408 -12.95 -17.85 3.83
C GLN A 408 -13.87 -16.78 4.46
N GLU A 409 -14.80 -16.18 3.70
CA GLU A 409 -15.60 -15.01 4.11
C GLU A 409 -16.27 -15.21 5.47
N GLU A 410 -17.04 -16.30 5.65
CA GLU A 410 -17.74 -16.56 6.91
C GLU A 410 -16.77 -16.79 8.07
N ARG A 411 -15.74 -17.63 7.89
CA ARG A 411 -14.77 -17.95 8.93
C ARG A 411 -14.08 -16.68 9.45
N LEU A 412 -13.55 -15.86 8.56
CA LEU A 412 -12.80 -14.66 8.92
C LEU A 412 -13.69 -13.59 9.56
N HIS A 413 -14.94 -13.44 9.14
CA HIS A 413 -15.88 -12.56 9.83
C HIS A 413 -16.19 -13.05 11.25
N ARG A 414 -16.37 -14.37 11.46
CA ARG A 414 -16.58 -14.95 12.81
C ARG A 414 -15.35 -14.74 13.69
N GLU A 415 -14.15 -14.92 13.18
CA GLU A 415 -12.91 -14.67 13.92
C GLU A 415 -12.83 -13.23 14.43
N ILE A 416 -13.18 -12.23 13.61
CA ILE A 416 -13.26 -10.84 14.07
C ILE A 416 -14.36 -10.67 15.14
N GLY A 417 -15.49 -11.34 15.01
CA GLY A 417 -16.54 -11.34 16.03
C GLY A 417 -16.06 -11.87 17.38
N ALA A 418 -15.33 -12.99 17.39
CA ALA A 418 -14.69 -13.53 18.58
C ALA A 418 -13.62 -12.59 19.14
N PHE A 419 -12.81 -11.98 18.27
CA PHE A 419 -11.77 -11.03 18.65
C PHE A 419 -12.36 -9.79 19.34
N VAL A 420 -13.40 -9.16 18.80
CA VAL A 420 -14.09 -8.03 19.46
C VAL A 420 -14.57 -8.41 20.85
N ALA A 421 -15.19 -9.60 20.99
CA ALA A 421 -15.69 -10.07 22.26
C ALA A 421 -14.59 -10.41 23.28
N SER A 422 -13.34 -10.63 22.82
CA SER A 422 -12.19 -10.84 23.70
C SER A 422 -11.60 -9.55 24.27
N LEU A 423 -12.06 -8.39 23.80
CA LEU A 423 -11.63 -7.06 24.24
C LEU A 423 -12.68 -6.45 25.17
N PRO A 424 -12.57 -6.63 26.49
CA PRO A 424 -13.58 -6.20 27.45
C PRO A 424 -13.77 -4.67 27.51
N GLU A 425 -12.82 -3.91 26.99
CA GLU A 425 -12.89 -2.46 26.90
C GLU A 425 -13.86 -1.97 25.81
N ILE A 426 -14.21 -2.83 24.82
CA ILE A 426 -15.16 -2.47 23.76
C ILE A 426 -16.58 -2.77 24.23
N ASP A 427 -17.38 -1.74 24.42
CA ASP A 427 -18.72 -1.83 25.00
C ASP A 427 -19.78 -2.30 23.99
N VAL A 428 -19.65 -1.87 22.72
CA VAL A 428 -20.68 -2.09 21.69
C VAL A 428 -20.06 -2.54 20.37
N LEU A 429 -20.63 -3.58 19.77
CA LEU A 429 -20.42 -3.94 18.37
C LEU A 429 -21.65 -3.59 17.55
N LEU A 430 -21.48 -2.80 16.52
CA LEU A 430 -22.48 -2.49 15.49
C LEU A 430 -21.99 -3.05 14.16
N ALA A 431 -22.54 -4.21 13.76
CA ALA A 431 -22.21 -4.88 12.51
C ALA A 431 -23.13 -4.37 11.38
N VAL A 432 -22.55 -3.90 10.28
CA VAL A 432 -23.27 -3.29 9.15
C VAL A 432 -23.01 -4.10 7.88
N GLY A 433 -24.04 -4.72 7.34
CA GLY A 433 -23.94 -5.50 6.11
C GLY A 433 -24.35 -6.95 6.26
N ARG A 434 -24.17 -7.71 5.20
CA ARG A 434 -24.57 -9.12 5.15
C ARG A 434 -23.59 -10.04 5.88
N ALA A 435 -22.32 -9.91 5.54
CA ALA A 435 -21.28 -10.81 6.06
C ALA A 435 -20.89 -10.44 7.50
N SER A 436 -20.94 -9.17 7.87
CA SER A 436 -20.72 -8.70 9.23
C SER A 436 -21.77 -9.20 10.23
N ALA A 437 -22.92 -9.71 9.77
CA ALA A 437 -23.86 -10.42 10.63
C ALA A 437 -23.22 -11.64 11.32
N TRP A 438 -22.27 -12.34 10.66
CA TRP A 438 -21.52 -13.45 11.26
C TRP A 438 -20.59 -12.98 12.39
N MET A 439 -20.00 -11.77 12.28
CA MET A 439 -19.25 -11.16 13.40
C MET A 439 -20.15 -10.99 14.62
N ALA A 440 -21.34 -10.42 14.40
CA ALA A 440 -22.30 -10.17 15.47
C ALA A 440 -22.80 -11.46 16.12
N GLU A 441 -23.07 -12.50 15.34
CA GLU A 441 -23.47 -13.82 15.86
C GLU A 441 -22.37 -14.41 16.76
N GLU A 442 -21.11 -14.37 16.31
CA GLU A 442 -20.01 -14.94 17.05
C GLU A 442 -19.69 -14.12 18.30
N ALA A 443 -19.70 -12.78 18.22
CA ALA A 443 -19.51 -11.90 19.37
C ALA A 443 -20.57 -12.19 20.48
N LYS A 444 -21.84 -12.39 20.10
CA LYS A 444 -22.91 -12.80 21.06
C LYS A 444 -22.61 -14.15 21.68
N LYS A 445 -22.17 -15.14 20.90
CA LYS A 445 -21.84 -16.49 21.45
C LYS A 445 -20.66 -16.40 22.43
N CYS A 446 -19.70 -15.50 22.18
CA CYS A 446 -18.59 -15.24 23.09
C CYS A 446 -18.95 -14.36 24.29
N GLY A 447 -20.23 -13.98 24.44
CA GLY A 447 -20.74 -13.31 25.64
C GLY A 447 -20.79 -11.78 25.58
N MET A 448 -20.54 -11.15 24.42
CA MET A 448 -20.68 -9.71 24.29
C MET A 448 -22.14 -9.27 24.43
N ALA A 449 -22.41 -8.33 25.32
CA ALA A 449 -23.79 -7.97 25.74
C ALA A 449 -24.49 -7.02 24.76
N GLU A 450 -23.79 -5.97 24.30
CA GLU A 450 -24.35 -4.95 23.40
C GLU A 450 -23.90 -5.17 21.95
N VAL A 451 -24.67 -5.97 21.19
CA VAL A 451 -24.37 -6.28 19.77
C VAL A 451 -25.58 -5.99 18.90
N TYR A 452 -25.41 -5.11 17.94
CA TYR A 452 -26.42 -4.70 16.96
C TYR A 452 -26.05 -5.20 15.56
N VAL A 453 -27.06 -5.61 14.79
CA VAL A 453 -26.92 -5.99 13.38
C VAL A 453 -27.77 -5.03 12.55
N CYS A 454 -27.17 -4.39 11.56
CA CYS A 454 -27.83 -3.47 10.66
C CYS A 454 -27.65 -3.96 9.22
N ALA A 455 -28.74 -4.05 8.47
CA ALA A 455 -28.67 -4.47 7.08
C ALA A 455 -27.98 -3.42 6.18
N ASP A 456 -28.11 -2.16 6.54
CA ASP A 456 -27.58 -1.01 5.79
C ASP A 456 -27.19 0.16 6.69
N LYS A 457 -26.68 1.23 6.06
CA LYS A 457 -26.25 2.46 6.73
C LYS A 457 -27.39 3.22 7.40
N ASP A 458 -28.60 3.15 6.87
CA ASP A 458 -29.75 3.88 7.42
C ASP A 458 -30.23 3.25 8.73
N GLU A 459 -30.18 1.93 8.83
CA GLU A 459 -30.42 1.23 10.11
C GLU A 459 -29.29 1.54 11.10
N ALA A 460 -28.03 1.55 10.65
CA ALA A 460 -26.88 1.88 11.48
C ALA A 460 -27.00 3.30 12.06
N LYS A 461 -27.38 4.30 11.28
CA LYS A 461 -27.61 5.69 11.75
C LYS A 461 -28.63 5.74 12.89
N LYS A 462 -29.75 4.99 12.79
CA LYS A 462 -30.78 4.93 13.86
C LYS A 462 -30.24 4.35 15.17
N VAL A 463 -29.35 3.36 15.07
CA VAL A 463 -28.73 2.75 16.25
C VAL A 463 -27.71 3.73 16.84
N LEU A 464 -26.87 4.33 16.00
CA LEU A 464 -25.80 5.28 16.41
C LEU A 464 -26.34 6.51 17.12
N GLN A 465 -27.57 6.96 16.82
CA GLN A 465 -28.24 8.06 17.55
C GLN A 465 -28.36 7.82 19.08
N LYS A 466 -28.33 6.55 19.51
CA LYS A 466 -28.39 6.19 20.94
C LYS A 466 -27.06 6.43 21.66
N PHE A 467 -25.97 6.63 20.91
CA PHE A 467 -24.59 6.66 21.41
C PHE A 467 -23.87 7.99 21.17
N THR A 468 -24.63 9.10 21.06
CA THR A 468 -24.07 10.43 20.87
C THR A 468 -23.63 11.13 22.16
N ALA A 469 -23.58 10.40 23.28
CA ALA A 469 -23.11 10.92 24.55
C ALA A 469 -21.65 11.41 24.47
N ARG A 470 -21.26 12.30 25.39
CA ARG A 470 -19.90 12.83 25.46
C ARG A 470 -18.89 11.73 25.81
N ASN A 471 -17.64 11.95 25.41
CA ASN A 471 -16.51 11.06 25.71
C ASN A 471 -16.73 9.63 25.23
N THR A 472 -17.30 9.49 24.02
CA THR A 472 -17.47 8.21 23.33
C THR A 472 -16.43 8.08 22.21
N ALA A 473 -15.78 6.93 22.11
CA ALA A 473 -14.87 6.61 21.02
C ALA A 473 -15.55 5.65 20.02
N PHE A 474 -15.39 5.92 18.74
CA PHE A 474 -15.92 5.12 17.65
C PHE A 474 -14.78 4.67 16.72
N LEU A 475 -14.80 3.41 16.31
CA LEU A 475 -14.08 2.92 15.16
C LEU A 475 -15.08 2.64 14.04
N VAL A 476 -14.96 3.28 12.89
CA VAL A 476 -15.78 2.99 11.70
C VAL A 476 -14.90 2.36 10.64
N LYS A 477 -15.11 1.07 10.33
CA LYS A 477 -14.24 0.32 9.43
C LYS A 477 -14.99 -0.69 8.57
N ALA A 478 -14.69 -0.67 7.26
CA ALA A 478 -15.23 -1.61 6.28
C ALA A 478 -14.40 -1.64 4.99
N SER A 479 -14.69 -2.60 4.12
CA SER A 479 -14.20 -2.55 2.73
C SER A 479 -14.76 -1.36 1.97
N ARG A 480 -13.95 -0.81 1.03
CA ARG A 480 -14.26 0.44 0.31
C ARG A 480 -15.64 0.48 -0.33
N GLY A 481 -16.10 -0.66 -0.86
CA GLY A 481 -17.42 -0.76 -1.51
C GLY A 481 -18.61 -0.57 -0.58
N MET A 482 -18.42 -0.62 0.74
CA MET A 482 -19.47 -0.35 1.74
C MET A 482 -19.74 1.15 1.92
N ALA A 483 -18.78 2.01 1.60
CA ALA A 483 -18.85 3.47 1.73
C ALA A 483 -19.33 3.91 3.14
N LEU A 484 -18.71 3.32 4.21
CA LEU A 484 -19.10 3.62 5.60
C LEU A 484 -18.60 4.97 6.10
N GLU A 485 -17.82 5.73 5.33
CA GLU A 485 -17.50 7.14 5.63
C GLU A 485 -18.75 8.01 5.83
N GLU A 486 -19.88 7.64 5.23
CA GLU A 486 -21.16 8.29 5.50
C GLU A 486 -21.62 8.21 6.96
N LEU A 487 -21.22 7.13 7.68
CA LEU A 487 -21.50 7.00 9.11
C LEU A 487 -20.57 7.89 9.94
N THR A 488 -19.33 8.08 9.49
CA THR A 488 -18.39 9.02 10.11
C THR A 488 -18.92 10.45 9.99
N GLU A 489 -19.32 10.85 8.78
CA GLU A 489 -19.94 12.17 8.55
C GLU A 489 -21.22 12.37 9.37
N PHE A 490 -22.06 11.32 9.47
CA PHE A 490 -23.25 11.34 10.30
C PHE A 490 -22.92 11.59 11.79
N LEU A 491 -21.95 10.85 12.34
CA LEU A 491 -21.51 11.00 13.73
C LEU A 491 -20.95 12.41 13.99
N GLN A 492 -20.16 12.96 13.08
CA GLN A 492 -19.65 14.33 13.17
C GLN A 492 -20.79 15.37 13.27
N ASN A 493 -21.82 15.22 12.43
CA ASN A 493 -22.95 16.16 12.37
C ASN A 493 -23.87 16.04 13.59
N GLU A 494 -24.18 14.83 14.09
CA GLU A 494 -25.04 14.63 15.26
C GLU A 494 -24.37 15.08 16.56
N THR A 495 -23.05 15.05 16.63
CA THR A 495 -22.31 15.46 17.83
C THR A 495 -21.95 16.96 17.82
N GLN A 496 -22.30 17.70 16.76
CA GLN A 496 -22.21 19.16 16.69
C GLN A 496 -23.49 19.88 17.19
N LYS A 497 -24.57 19.14 17.36
CA LYS A 497 -25.86 19.64 17.91
C LYS A 497 -25.85 19.60 19.44
#